data_dfde5aa540c861c959e26269c0b7e547
#
_entry.id   dfde5aa540c861c959e26269c0b7e547
#
_cell.length_a   1.000
_cell.length_b   1.000
_cell.length_c   1.000
_cell.angle_alpha   90.00
_cell.angle_beta   90.00
_cell.angle_gamma   90.00
#
_symmetry.space_group_name_H-M   'P 1'
#
loop_
_entity.id
_entity.type
_entity.pdbx_description
1 polymer ?
#
loop_
_entity_poly.entity_id
_entity_poly.type
_entity_poly.pdbx_seq_one_letter_code
_entity_poly.pdbx_strand_id
1 'polypeptide(L)' 'MSDFKVGDRVRILPGVAQNLVGLEGTICAVRPHDQGIETMARHFVMFSRREKLSFYSRELALIPKQKQ' A
#
# COMPACT_ATOMS: atom_id res chain seq x y z
N MET A 1 4.71 0.35 -14.62
CA MET A 1 5.05 1.15 -13.43
C MET A 1 3.98 1.00 -12.37
N SER A 2 4.39 0.97 -11.12
CA SER A 2 3.43 0.91 -10.03
C SER A 2 2.69 2.25 -9.92
N ASP A 3 1.37 2.16 -9.68
CA ASP A 3 0.57 3.36 -9.47
C ASP A 3 0.79 3.98 -8.11
N PHE A 4 1.54 3.31 -7.24
CA PHE A 4 1.78 3.75 -5.87
C PHE A 4 3.21 4.16 -5.69
N LYS A 5 3.43 5.14 -4.82
CA LYS A 5 4.77 5.62 -4.53
C LYS A 5 4.87 6.01 -3.07
N VAL A 6 6.10 6.16 -2.59
CA VAL A 6 6.36 6.58 -1.21
C VAL A 6 5.67 7.92 -0.95
N GLY A 7 4.98 7.97 0.18
CA GLY A 7 4.23 9.14 0.59
C GLY A 7 2.74 9.06 0.28
N ASP A 8 2.32 8.11 -0.56
CA ASP A 8 0.91 7.95 -0.88
C ASP A 8 0.14 7.40 0.31
N ARG A 9 -1.07 7.93 0.52
CA ARG A 9 -2.01 7.38 1.48
C ARG A 9 -2.84 6.30 0.81
N VAL A 10 -3.00 5.19 1.50
CA VAL A 10 -3.73 4.04 0.96
C VAL A 10 -4.66 3.44 1.99
N ARG A 11 -5.67 2.74 1.49
CA ARG A 11 -6.61 1.98 2.31
C ARG A 11 -6.51 0.52 1.93
N ILE A 12 -6.58 -0.35 2.93
CA ILE A 12 -6.52 -1.79 2.72
C ILE A 12 -7.88 -2.28 2.21
N LEU A 13 -7.86 -2.96 1.07
CA LEU A 13 -9.08 -3.46 0.43
C LEU A 13 -9.55 -4.79 1.02
N PRO A 14 -10.84 -5.13 0.86
CA PRO A 14 -11.32 -6.47 1.21
C PRO A 14 -10.57 -7.54 0.44
N GLY A 15 -10.46 -8.72 1.02
CA GLY A 15 -9.73 -9.83 0.40
C GLY A 15 -8.36 -10.07 0.99
N VAL A 16 -7.91 -9.17 1.85
CA VAL A 16 -6.69 -9.31 2.63
C VAL A 16 -7.09 -9.81 4.02
N ALA A 17 -6.17 -9.83 4.98
CA ALA A 17 -6.49 -10.21 6.35
C ALA A 17 -7.63 -9.34 6.88
N GLN A 18 -8.68 -9.98 7.42
CA GLN A 18 -9.90 -9.26 7.79
C GLN A 18 -9.68 -8.15 8.80
N ASN A 19 -8.75 -8.35 9.73
CA ASN A 19 -8.49 -7.36 10.76
C ASN A 19 -7.78 -6.11 10.22
N LEU A 20 -7.37 -6.13 8.97
CA LEU A 20 -6.68 -5.00 8.33
C LEU A 20 -7.58 -4.24 7.36
N VAL A 21 -8.72 -4.82 6.97
CA VAL A 21 -9.60 -4.21 5.98
C VAL A 21 -10.08 -2.85 6.46
N GLY A 22 -9.97 -1.85 5.60
CA GLY A 22 -10.42 -0.50 5.90
C GLY A 22 -9.39 0.36 6.62
N LEU A 23 -8.30 -0.23 7.10
CA LEU A 23 -7.25 0.57 7.72
C LEU A 23 -6.56 1.42 6.67
N GLU A 24 -6.08 2.58 7.09
CA GLU A 24 -5.37 3.52 6.23
C GLU A 24 -3.96 3.71 6.73
N GLY A 25 -3.05 3.88 5.80
CA GLY A 25 -1.66 4.10 6.13
C GLY A 25 -0.96 4.85 5.02
N THR A 26 0.35 5.02 5.20
CA THR A 26 1.19 5.73 4.24
C THR A 26 2.24 4.79 3.69
N ILE A 27 2.41 4.78 2.37
CA ILE A 27 3.46 3.98 1.75
C ILE A 27 4.81 4.57 2.15
N CYS A 28 5.65 3.74 2.78
CA CYS A 28 6.97 4.18 3.22
C CYS A 28 8.10 3.58 2.39
N ALA A 29 7.82 2.55 1.60
CA ALA A 29 8.80 1.96 0.68
C ALA A 29 8.09 1.15 -0.38
N VAL A 30 8.68 1.06 -1.56
CA VAL A 30 8.20 0.20 -2.63
C VAL A 30 9.38 -0.64 -3.09
N ARG A 31 9.21 -1.96 -3.07
CA ARG A 31 10.25 -2.87 -3.49
C ARG A 31 9.81 -3.59 -4.77
N PRO A 32 10.50 -3.36 -5.87
CA PRO A 32 10.16 -4.05 -7.13
C PRO A 32 10.39 -5.56 -7.01
N HIS A 33 9.66 -6.30 -7.81
CA HIS A 33 9.90 -7.73 -7.92
C HIS A 33 11.24 -7.97 -8.63
N ASP A 34 11.95 -9.03 -8.22
CA ASP A 34 13.29 -9.34 -8.75
C ASP A 34 13.29 -9.53 -10.26
N GLN A 35 12.21 -10.06 -10.80
CA GLN A 35 12.09 -10.31 -12.24
C GLN A 35 11.30 -9.23 -12.96
N GLY A 36 11.03 -8.10 -12.28
CA GLY A 36 10.35 -6.98 -12.90
C GLY A 36 8.86 -7.16 -13.09
N ILE A 37 8.24 -8.11 -12.40
CA ILE A 37 6.78 -8.30 -12.49
C ILE A 37 6.10 -7.26 -11.62
N GLU A 38 5.47 -6.26 -12.25
CA GLU A 38 4.90 -5.12 -11.54
C GLU A 38 3.85 -5.51 -10.52
N THR A 39 2.99 -6.48 -10.87
CA THR A 39 1.92 -6.91 -9.97
C THR A 39 2.44 -7.61 -8.72
N MET A 40 3.71 -7.97 -8.72
CA MET A 40 4.35 -8.63 -7.59
C MET A 40 5.24 -7.70 -6.78
N ALA A 41 5.27 -6.41 -7.12
CA ALA A 41 6.00 -5.43 -6.34
C ALA A 41 5.36 -5.30 -4.95
N ARG A 42 6.20 -5.13 -3.94
CA ARG A 42 5.74 -5.00 -2.56
C ARG A 42 5.70 -3.55 -2.14
N HIS A 43 4.60 -3.19 -1.52
CA HIS A 43 4.38 -1.82 -1.04
C HIS A 43 4.31 -1.87 0.49
N PHE A 44 5.29 -1.26 1.14
CA PHE A 44 5.35 -1.24 2.59
C PHE A 44 4.53 -0.07 3.10
N VAL A 45 3.53 -0.38 3.92
CA VAL A 45 2.58 0.60 4.43
C VAL A 45 2.81 0.75 5.93
N MET A 46 2.98 1.98 6.37
CA MET A 46 3.12 2.32 7.78
C MET A 46 1.78 2.78 8.32
N PHE A 47 1.31 2.08 9.34
CA PHE A 47 0.07 2.43 10.01
C PHE A 47 0.34 3.31 11.23
N SER A 48 -0.73 3.89 11.78
CA SER A 48 -0.61 4.83 12.90
C SER A 48 0.03 4.22 14.14
N ARG A 49 -0.04 2.91 14.29
CA ARG A 49 0.58 2.21 15.41
C ARG A 49 2.05 1.91 15.20
N ARG A 50 2.63 2.46 14.14
CA ARG A 50 4.02 2.21 13.74
C ARG A 50 4.25 0.78 13.28
N GLU A 51 3.18 0.07 12.96
CA GLU A 51 3.29 -1.22 12.30
C GLU A 51 3.56 -1.01 10.82
N LYS A 52 4.50 -1.78 10.29
CA LYS A 52 4.84 -1.72 8.88
C LYS A 52 4.59 -3.08 8.27
N LEU A 53 3.69 -3.12 7.30
CA LEU A 53 3.32 -4.35 6.62
C LEU A 53 3.42 -4.15 5.11
N SER A 54 3.65 -5.24 4.38
CA SER A 54 3.79 -5.14 2.93
C SER A 54 2.57 -5.73 2.24
N PHE A 55 2.21 -5.11 1.12
CA PHE A 55 1.05 -5.51 0.32
C PHE A 55 1.38 -5.47 -1.16
N TYR A 56 0.62 -6.22 -1.94
CA TYR A 56 0.62 -6.08 -3.39
C TYR A 56 -0.31 -4.94 -3.79
N SER A 57 -0.07 -4.37 -4.96
CA SER A 57 -0.85 -3.21 -5.40
C SER A 57 -2.35 -3.48 -5.44
N ARG A 58 -2.75 -4.72 -5.81
CA ARG A 58 -4.17 -5.08 -5.89
C ARG A 58 -4.86 -5.10 -4.53
N GLU A 59 -4.11 -5.05 -3.44
CA GLU A 59 -4.64 -5.08 -2.09
C GLU A 59 -4.86 -3.70 -1.52
N LEU A 60 -4.52 -2.67 -2.27
CA LEU A 60 -4.52 -1.29 -1.81
C LEU A 60 -5.40 -0.42 -2.71
N ALA A 61 -6.03 0.58 -2.11
CA ALA A 61 -6.69 1.65 -2.84
C ALA A 61 -6.03 2.96 -2.49
N LEU A 62 -5.71 3.75 -3.52
CA LEU A 62 -5.13 5.06 -3.31
C LEU A 62 -6.18 6.00 -2.73
N ILE A 63 -5.79 6.73 -1.69
CA ILE A 63 -6.63 7.78 -1.13
C ILE A 63 -6.14 9.09 -1.74
N PRO A 64 -6.98 9.75 -2.56
CA PRO A 64 -6.55 10.98 -3.21
C PRO A 64 -6.25 12.07 -2.17
N LYS A 65 -5.25 12.88 -2.47
CA LYS A 65 -4.98 14.05 -1.66
C LYS A 65 -6.12 15.03 -1.82
N GLN A 66 -6.57 15.57 -0.70
CA GLN A 66 -7.58 16.62 -0.73
C GLN A 66 -6.90 17.94 -1.04
N LYS A 67 -7.46 18.64 -2.00
CA LYS A 67 -7.05 20.01 -2.26
C LYS A 67 -7.72 20.94 -1.29
N GLN A 68 -6.99 21.91 -0.87
CA GLN A 68 -7.52 22.97 0.00
C GLN A 68 -7.61 24.27 -0.74
#